data_3adf109ddce982422e89d7c2a8e379c0
#
_entry.id   3adf109ddce982422e89d7c2a8e379c0
#
_cell.length_a   1.000
_cell.length_b   1.000
_cell.length_c   1.000
_cell.angle_alpha   90.00
_cell.angle_beta   90.00
_cell.angle_gamma   90.00
#
_symmetry.space_group_name_H-M   'P 1'
#
loop_
_entity.id
_entity.type
_entity.pdbx_description
1 polymer ?
#
loop_
_entity_poly.entity_id
_entity_poly.type
_entity_poly.pdbx_seq_one_letter_code
_entity_poly.pdbx_strand_id
1 'polypeptide(L)'
;QERFKYPKAGQRNSQVEIHIYDLEEKNNIIARVNKKTENYLPRIKWTNQTNQLFVQRLNRHQNHLELLNVDPKNGNAKLIYEEKDKYYIDIHDNLTFYKDDSGFLWTSEKDGYNHIYLFQMNGKERRQITKGKWEVTKFYGYDDKNKILYYQSNETSPLEKNIYRINVWGKSKKKISNS
;
A
#
# COMPACT_ATOMS: atom_id res chain seq x y z
N GLN A 1 -26.51 1.53 -23.72
CA GLN A 1 -25.96 0.42 -22.92
C GLN A 1 -24.48 0.31 -23.25
N GLU A 2 -23.61 0.59 -22.28
CA GLU A 2 -22.19 0.26 -22.40
C GLU A 2 -22.02 -1.26 -22.27
N ARG A 3 -21.43 -1.88 -23.29
CA ARG A 3 -21.06 -3.30 -23.25
C ARG A 3 -19.59 -3.42 -22.93
N PHE A 4 -19.25 -3.94 -21.77
CA PHE A 4 -17.86 -4.27 -21.42
C PHE A 4 -17.69 -5.80 -21.27
N LYS A 5 -16.50 -6.27 -21.61
CA LYS A 5 -16.16 -7.69 -21.45
C LYS A 5 -15.74 -7.93 -20.01
N TYR A 6 -16.35 -8.93 -19.40
CA TYR A 6 -16.04 -9.37 -18.04
C TYR A 6 -15.64 -10.86 -18.07
N PRO A 7 -14.48 -11.27 -17.55
CA PRO A 7 -14.10 -12.68 -17.53
C PRO A 7 -15.00 -13.44 -16.56
N LYS A 8 -15.56 -14.57 -17.05
CA LYS A 8 -16.33 -15.50 -16.22
C LYS A 8 -15.38 -16.43 -15.45
N ALA A 9 -15.91 -17.11 -14.42
CA ALA A 9 -15.17 -18.14 -13.69
C ALA A 9 -14.52 -19.15 -14.65
N GLY A 10 -13.26 -19.46 -14.45
CA GLY A 10 -12.47 -20.35 -15.31
C GLY A 10 -11.87 -19.71 -16.58
N GLN A 11 -12.22 -18.49 -16.93
CA GLN A 11 -11.58 -17.76 -18.02
C GLN A 11 -10.27 -17.10 -17.58
N ARG A 12 -9.39 -16.85 -18.56
CA ARG A 12 -8.14 -16.11 -18.33
C ARG A 12 -8.43 -14.66 -17.92
N ASN A 13 -7.65 -14.14 -16.99
CA ASN A 13 -7.68 -12.72 -16.67
C ASN A 13 -7.16 -11.87 -17.82
N SER A 14 -7.57 -10.60 -17.81
CA SER A 14 -6.94 -9.59 -18.66
C SER A 14 -5.45 -9.47 -18.33
N GLN A 15 -4.62 -9.39 -19.36
CA GLN A 15 -3.23 -9.02 -19.21
C GLN A 15 -3.14 -7.49 -19.27
N VAL A 16 -2.50 -6.90 -18.27
CA VAL A 16 -2.30 -5.46 -18.18
C VAL A 16 -0.81 -5.16 -18.08
N GLU A 17 -0.40 -4.02 -18.64
CA GLU A 17 0.97 -3.53 -18.61
C GLU A 17 0.96 -2.11 -18.01
N ILE A 18 2.07 -1.73 -17.39
CA ILE A 18 2.30 -0.37 -16.92
C ILE A 18 3.34 0.25 -17.83
N HIS A 19 2.96 1.36 -18.46
CA HIS A 19 3.82 2.15 -19.30
C HIS A 19 4.16 3.46 -18.60
N ILE A 20 5.43 3.82 -18.62
CA ILE A 20 5.95 5.08 -18.11
C ILE A 20 6.38 5.91 -19.31
N TYR A 21 5.74 7.04 -19.54
CA TYR A 21 6.08 7.93 -20.63
C TYR A 21 6.90 9.10 -20.11
N ASP A 22 8.11 9.25 -20.64
CA ASP A 22 9.00 10.38 -20.37
C ASP A 22 8.61 11.54 -21.31
N LEU A 23 8.20 12.67 -20.73
CA LEU A 23 7.75 13.84 -21.49
C LEU A 23 8.90 14.62 -22.15
N GLU A 24 10.10 14.57 -21.58
CA GLU A 24 11.26 15.28 -22.10
C GLU A 24 11.91 14.48 -23.24
N GLU A 25 12.21 13.22 -22.97
CA GLU A 25 12.83 12.31 -23.95
C GLU A 25 11.82 11.73 -24.96
N LYS A 26 10.51 11.97 -24.75
CA LYS A 26 9.42 11.48 -25.58
C LYS A 26 9.48 9.97 -25.86
N ASN A 27 9.90 9.22 -24.87
CA ASN A 27 10.02 7.76 -24.98
C ASN A 27 9.04 7.04 -24.05
N ASN A 28 8.76 5.78 -24.36
CA ASN A 28 7.89 4.92 -23.61
C ASN A 28 8.67 3.74 -23.02
N ILE A 29 8.59 3.58 -21.70
CA ILE A 29 9.28 2.53 -20.96
C ILE A 29 8.24 1.58 -20.36
N ILE A 30 8.38 0.28 -20.61
CA ILE A 30 7.51 -0.73 -20.04
C ILE A 30 8.06 -1.17 -18.69
N ALA A 31 7.25 -1.05 -17.63
CA ALA A 31 7.59 -1.55 -16.31
C ALA A 31 7.57 -3.08 -16.29
N ARG A 32 8.68 -3.70 -15.90
CA ARG A 32 8.85 -5.17 -15.89
C ARG A 32 8.29 -5.78 -14.61
N VAL A 33 6.99 -5.61 -14.40
CA VAL A 33 6.28 -6.02 -13.18
C VAL A 33 5.48 -7.32 -13.32
N ASN A 34 5.24 -7.76 -14.55
CA ASN A 34 4.45 -8.96 -14.80
C ASN A 34 5.25 -10.25 -14.53
N LYS A 35 4.56 -11.25 -14.00
CA LYS A 35 5.04 -12.63 -13.89
C LYS A 35 4.51 -13.48 -15.05
N LYS A 36 5.07 -14.67 -15.23
CA LYS A 36 4.53 -15.69 -16.16
C LYS A 36 3.14 -16.19 -15.74
N THR A 37 2.84 -16.13 -14.44
CA THR A 37 1.54 -16.49 -13.86
C THR A 37 0.61 -15.28 -13.85
N GLU A 38 -0.70 -15.53 -13.95
CA GLU A 38 -1.70 -14.47 -13.86
C GLU A 38 -1.57 -13.66 -12.57
N ASN A 39 -1.57 -12.33 -12.71
CA ASN A 39 -1.50 -11.41 -11.62
C ASN A 39 -2.35 -10.16 -11.89
N TYR A 40 -2.69 -9.46 -10.83
CA TYR A 40 -3.31 -8.14 -10.88
C TYR A 40 -2.29 -7.07 -10.53
N LEU A 41 -2.46 -5.87 -11.12
CA LEU A 41 -1.70 -4.67 -10.80
C LEU A 41 -2.69 -3.60 -10.29
N PRO A 42 -3.21 -3.75 -9.06
CA PRO A 42 -4.34 -2.97 -8.60
C PRO A 42 -4.01 -1.52 -8.31
N ARG A 43 -2.77 -1.20 -7.97
CA ARG A 43 -2.37 0.16 -7.57
C ARG A 43 -0.96 0.48 -8.03
N ILE A 44 -0.78 1.76 -8.36
CA ILE A 44 0.54 2.37 -8.59
C ILE A 44 0.64 3.66 -7.78
N LYS A 45 1.85 4.02 -7.35
CA LYS A 45 2.09 5.27 -6.65
C LYS A 45 3.51 5.76 -6.84
N TRP A 46 3.68 7.01 -7.29
CA TRP A 46 4.97 7.68 -7.33
C TRP A 46 5.45 8.03 -5.91
N THR A 47 6.76 8.00 -5.70
CA THR A 47 7.38 8.64 -4.53
C THR A 47 7.24 10.16 -4.61
N ASN A 48 7.47 10.86 -3.50
CA ASN A 48 7.32 12.33 -3.48
C ASN A 48 8.30 13.04 -4.43
N GLN A 49 9.48 12.49 -4.62
CA GLN A 49 10.49 13.02 -5.55
C GLN A 49 10.27 12.56 -7.00
N THR A 50 9.22 11.79 -7.26
CA THR A 50 8.83 11.29 -8.59
C THR A 50 9.92 10.52 -9.34
N ASN A 51 10.92 10.00 -8.62
CA ASN A 51 12.06 9.28 -9.18
C ASN A 51 11.94 7.75 -9.08
N GLN A 52 10.87 7.23 -8.48
CA GLN A 52 10.56 5.82 -8.32
C GLN A 52 9.05 5.59 -8.38
N LEU A 53 8.64 4.52 -9.04
CA LEU A 53 7.24 4.12 -9.12
C LEU A 53 7.03 2.85 -8.30
N PHE A 54 6.17 2.92 -7.30
CA PHE A 54 5.75 1.75 -6.55
C PHE A 54 4.50 1.12 -7.18
N VAL A 55 4.53 -0.20 -7.32
CA VAL A 55 3.47 -0.99 -7.93
C VAL A 55 3.06 -2.09 -6.97
N GLN A 56 1.77 -2.18 -6.68
CA GLN A 56 1.20 -3.34 -6.00
C GLN A 56 0.92 -4.41 -7.04
N ARG A 57 1.40 -5.61 -6.79
CA ARG A 57 1.11 -6.81 -7.59
C ARG A 57 0.48 -7.85 -6.69
N LEU A 58 -0.64 -8.41 -7.13
CA LEU A 58 -1.40 -9.41 -6.38
C LEU A 58 -1.54 -10.68 -7.25
N ASN A 59 -1.38 -11.85 -6.65
CA ASN A 59 -1.63 -13.10 -7.36
C ASN A 59 -3.13 -13.31 -7.61
N ARG A 60 -3.48 -14.25 -8.50
CA ARG A 60 -4.89 -14.54 -8.84
C ARG A 60 -5.74 -14.96 -7.64
N HIS A 61 -5.16 -15.68 -6.67
CA HIS A 61 -5.86 -16.10 -5.45
C HIS A 61 -6.04 -14.97 -4.44
N GLN A 62 -5.45 -13.79 -4.70
CA GLN A 62 -5.53 -12.60 -3.86
C GLN A 62 -5.04 -12.82 -2.42
N ASN A 63 -4.10 -13.71 -2.23
CA ASN A 63 -3.51 -14.06 -0.94
C ASN A 63 -1.97 -13.89 -0.90
N HIS A 64 -1.39 -13.32 -1.94
CA HIS A 64 0.02 -12.94 -2.01
C HIS A 64 0.16 -11.60 -2.70
N LEU A 65 0.40 -10.55 -1.91
CA LEU A 65 0.65 -9.19 -2.36
C LEU A 65 2.14 -8.90 -2.35
N GLU A 66 2.62 -8.26 -3.40
CA GLU A 66 4.01 -7.80 -3.54
C GLU A 66 4.01 -6.30 -3.82
N LEU A 67 4.85 -5.57 -3.12
CA LEU A 67 5.14 -4.17 -3.38
C LEU A 67 6.46 -4.07 -4.12
N LEU A 68 6.39 -3.62 -5.36
CA LEU A 68 7.53 -3.49 -6.27
C LEU A 68 7.93 -2.04 -6.39
N ASN A 69 9.23 -1.77 -6.39
CA ASN A 69 9.80 -0.49 -6.78
C ASN A 69 10.35 -0.57 -8.21
N VAL A 70 9.84 0.27 -9.07
CA VAL A 70 10.19 0.34 -10.49
C VAL A 70 11.06 1.56 -10.75
N ASP A 71 12.20 1.35 -11.38
CA ASP A 71 13.03 2.42 -11.92
C ASP A 71 12.38 2.96 -13.21
N PRO A 72 11.92 4.22 -13.24
CA PRO A 72 11.25 4.78 -14.40
C PRO A 72 12.14 4.96 -15.63
N LYS A 73 13.47 4.94 -15.45
CA LYS A 73 14.42 5.13 -16.57
C LYS A 73 14.61 3.88 -17.42
N ASN A 74 14.40 2.69 -16.84
CA ASN A 74 14.66 1.43 -17.54
C ASN A 74 13.57 0.38 -17.35
N GLY A 75 12.55 0.65 -16.50
CA GLY A 75 11.44 -0.25 -16.22
C GLY A 75 11.78 -1.45 -15.32
N ASN A 76 13.01 -1.53 -14.80
CA ASN A 76 13.39 -2.63 -13.91
C ASN A 76 12.64 -2.53 -12.58
N ALA A 77 12.07 -3.66 -12.15
CA ALA A 77 11.33 -3.76 -10.91
C ALA A 77 12.10 -4.57 -9.86
N LYS A 78 12.10 -4.06 -8.63
CA LYS A 78 12.67 -4.72 -7.46
C LYS A 78 11.58 -4.99 -6.44
N LEU A 79 11.51 -6.22 -5.93
CA LEU A 79 10.64 -6.55 -4.81
C LEU A 79 11.14 -5.84 -3.55
N ILE A 80 10.26 -5.04 -2.93
CA ILE A 80 10.53 -4.30 -1.70
C ILE A 80 9.90 -4.97 -0.49
N TYR A 81 8.65 -5.37 -0.62
CA TYR A 81 7.88 -5.96 0.48
C TYR A 81 6.89 -6.98 -0.07
N GLU A 82 6.61 -8.02 0.69
CA GLU A 82 5.56 -8.98 0.37
C GLU A 82 4.73 -9.33 1.60
N GLU A 83 3.45 -9.61 1.34
CA GLU A 83 2.51 -10.19 2.30
C GLU A 83 1.94 -11.48 1.75
N LYS A 84 1.77 -12.46 2.64
CA LYS A 84 1.07 -13.70 2.34
C LYS A 84 0.07 -13.98 3.45
N ASP A 85 -1.13 -14.34 3.06
CA ASP A 85 -2.18 -14.78 3.96
C ASP A 85 -2.70 -16.15 3.53
N LYS A 86 -3.28 -16.88 4.45
CA LYS A 86 -3.90 -18.18 4.15
C LYS A 86 -5.16 -18.02 3.31
N TYR A 87 -5.87 -16.91 3.46
CA TYR A 87 -7.18 -16.69 2.87
C TYR A 87 -7.17 -15.55 1.85
N TYR A 88 -6.97 -14.32 2.30
CA TYR A 88 -7.19 -13.14 1.47
C TYR A 88 -6.40 -11.94 1.99
N ILE A 89 -5.96 -11.06 1.10
CA ILE A 89 -5.31 -9.78 1.41
C ILE A 89 -6.13 -8.66 0.79
N ASP A 90 -6.63 -7.75 1.62
CA ASP A 90 -7.34 -6.55 1.16
C ASP A 90 -6.39 -5.57 0.46
N ILE A 91 -6.85 -5.05 -0.67
CA ILE A 91 -6.15 -3.97 -1.38
C ILE A 91 -6.58 -2.65 -0.78
N HIS A 92 -5.61 -1.80 -0.47
CA HIS A 92 -5.85 -0.47 0.07
C HIS A 92 -4.92 0.58 -0.54
N ASP A 93 -5.27 1.87 -0.35
CA ASP A 93 -4.54 3.02 -0.86
C ASP A 93 -3.65 3.70 0.20
N ASN A 94 -3.35 3.00 1.30
CA ASN A 94 -2.71 3.57 2.49
C ASN A 94 -1.18 3.72 2.38
N LEU A 95 -0.55 3.28 1.26
CA LEU A 95 0.87 3.54 1.02
C LEU A 95 1.14 5.03 1.09
N THR A 96 1.99 5.46 2.04
CA THR A 96 2.31 6.88 2.24
C THR A 96 3.80 7.04 2.46
N PHE A 97 4.47 7.73 1.53
CA PHE A 97 5.90 8.02 1.64
C PHE A 97 6.17 9.18 2.60
N TYR A 98 7.29 9.14 3.31
CA TYR A 98 7.84 10.30 3.97
C TYR A 98 8.25 11.34 2.95
N LYS A 99 8.19 12.63 3.32
CA LYS A 99 8.46 13.73 2.39
C LYS A 99 9.87 13.66 1.77
N ASP A 100 10.83 13.13 2.50
CA ASP A 100 12.21 12.92 2.08
C ASP A 100 12.46 11.55 1.41
N ASP A 101 11.38 10.78 1.18
CA ASP A 101 11.44 9.41 0.67
C ASP A 101 12.38 8.47 1.45
N SER A 102 12.62 8.73 2.74
CA SER A 102 13.47 7.86 3.58
C SER A 102 12.77 6.58 4.03
N GLY A 103 11.45 6.51 3.87
CA GLY A 103 10.62 5.39 4.25
C GLY A 103 9.16 5.58 3.87
N PHE A 104 8.35 4.60 4.21
CA PHE A 104 6.92 4.63 3.94
C PHE A 104 6.09 4.01 5.06
N LEU A 105 4.84 4.43 5.13
CA LEU A 105 3.81 3.87 5.98
C LEU A 105 2.96 2.91 5.16
N TRP A 106 2.58 1.82 5.79
CA TRP A 106 1.75 0.77 5.22
C TRP A 106 0.78 0.25 6.26
N THR A 107 -0.39 -0.22 5.87
CA THR A 107 -1.30 -0.94 6.76
C THR A 107 -1.31 -2.42 6.40
N SER A 108 -1.39 -3.29 7.40
CA SER A 108 -1.31 -4.73 7.21
C SER A 108 -2.04 -5.47 8.34
N GLU A 109 -2.64 -6.60 8.01
CA GLU A 109 -3.29 -7.52 8.95
C GLU A 109 -2.36 -8.67 9.42
N LYS A 110 -1.08 -8.59 9.13
CA LYS A 110 -0.10 -9.66 9.36
C LYS A 110 0.05 -10.14 10.80
N ASP A 111 -0.44 -9.39 11.78
CA ASP A 111 -0.51 -9.78 13.19
C ASP A 111 -1.93 -10.17 13.65
N GLY A 112 -2.88 -10.33 12.69
CA GLY A 112 -4.26 -10.73 12.92
C GLY A 112 -5.28 -9.59 12.97
N TYR A 113 -4.81 -8.33 12.97
CA TYR A 113 -5.64 -7.13 12.92
C TYR A 113 -4.98 -6.09 12.02
N ASN A 114 -5.78 -5.23 11.38
CA ASN A 114 -5.24 -4.18 10.53
C ASN A 114 -4.55 -3.09 11.36
N HIS A 115 -3.24 -2.96 11.19
CA HIS A 115 -2.41 -1.99 11.90
C HIS A 115 -1.49 -1.20 10.98
N ILE A 116 -0.97 -0.06 11.47
CA ILE A 116 -0.04 0.81 10.75
C ILE A 116 1.40 0.43 11.08
N TYR A 117 2.18 0.25 10.03
CA TYR A 117 3.60 -0.10 10.08
C TYR A 117 4.45 0.94 9.38
N LEU A 118 5.67 1.12 9.86
CA LEU A 118 6.71 1.94 9.25
C LEU A 118 7.79 1.06 8.65
N PHE A 119 8.12 1.32 7.39
CA PHE A 119 9.17 0.64 6.63
C PHE A 119 10.24 1.62 6.14
N GLN A 120 11.45 1.11 5.95
CA GLN A 120 12.47 1.76 5.12
C GLN A 120 12.14 1.57 3.64
N MET A 121 12.72 2.39 2.75
CA MET A 121 12.52 2.24 1.30
C MET A 121 13.00 0.92 0.72
N ASN A 122 13.86 0.18 1.42
CA ASN A 122 14.29 -1.16 1.04
C ASN A 122 13.36 -2.28 1.52
N GLY A 123 12.24 -1.93 2.17
CA GLY A 123 11.24 -2.87 2.67
C GLY A 123 11.51 -3.42 4.07
N LYS A 124 12.63 -3.03 4.71
CA LYS A 124 12.88 -3.43 6.09
C LYS A 124 11.90 -2.72 7.02
N GLU A 125 11.13 -3.51 7.77
CA GLU A 125 10.26 -2.97 8.82
C GLU A 125 11.08 -2.28 9.90
N ARG A 126 10.70 -1.06 10.22
CA ARG A 126 11.26 -0.32 11.35
C ARG A 126 10.43 -0.47 12.61
N ARG A 127 9.09 -0.49 12.43
CA ARG A 127 8.19 -0.42 13.58
C ARG A 127 6.75 -0.75 13.21
N GLN A 128 6.06 -1.45 14.09
CA GLN A 128 4.62 -1.45 14.19
C GLN A 128 4.19 -0.22 15.04
N ILE A 129 3.41 0.69 14.47
CA ILE A 129 3.03 1.95 15.13
C ILE A 129 1.79 1.75 16.01
N THR A 130 0.78 1.07 15.48
CA THR A 130 -0.43 0.71 16.20
C THR A 130 -0.47 -0.79 16.46
N LYS A 131 -1.01 -1.21 17.60
CA LYS A 131 -1.10 -2.64 17.96
C LYS A 131 -2.21 -2.90 18.98
N GLY A 132 -2.76 -4.10 18.97
CA GLY A 132 -3.79 -4.52 19.90
C GLY A 132 -4.80 -5.47 19.23
N LYS A 133 -5.81 -5.92 19.99
CA LYS A 133 -6.91 -6.75 19.48
C LYS A 133 -8.04 -5.87 18.94
N TRP A 134 -7.72 -5.01 17.98
CA TRP A 134 -8.60 -4.05 17.34
C TRP A 134 -7.99 -3.60 16.02
N GLU A 135 -8.75 -2.91 15.19
CA GLU A 135 -8.36 -2.56 13.83
C GLU A 135 -8.28 -1.06 13.59
N VAL A 136 -7.31 -0.66 12.81
CA VAL A 136 -7.34 0.61 12.09
C VAL A 136 -8.33 0.46 10.94
N THR A 137 -9.50 1.07 11.08
CA THR A 137 -10.58 0.98 10.08
C THR A 137 -10.40 1.99 8.94
N LYS A 138 -9.61 3.05 9.17
CA LYS A 138 -9.24 4.03 8.15
C LYS A 138 -7.94 4.74 8.53
N PHE A 139 -7.04 4.88 7.57
CA PHE A 139 -5.87 5.74 7.68
C PHE A 139 -6.14 7.06 6.96
N TYR A 140 -6.05 8.18 7.66
CA TYR A 140 -6.33 9.50 7.12
C TYR A 140 -5.10 10.20 6.55
N GLY A 141 -3.92 9.87 7.07
CA GLY A 141 -2.66 10.43 6.58
C GLY A 141 -1.62 10.69 7.65
N TYR A 142 -0.53 11.28 7.19
CA TYR A 142 0.66 11.56 7.97
C TYR A 142 1.08 13.03 7.83
N ASP A 143 1.18 13.71 8.96
CA ASP A 143 1.79 15.03 9.06
C ASP A 143 3.30 14.88 9.24
N ASP A 144 4.03 15.04 8.17
CA ASP A 144 5.48 14.85 8.16
C ASP A 144 6.21 15.89 9.03
N LYS A 145 5.70 17.13 9.13
CA LYS A 145 6.29 18.20 9.94
C LYS A 145 6.25 17.87 11.43
N ASN A 146 5.09 17.42 11.92
CA ASN A 146 4.87 17.11 13.32
C ASN A 146 5.10 15.64 13.67
N LYS A 147 5.37 14.80 12.65
CA LYS A 147 5.55 13.34 12.78
C LYS A 147 4.35 12.65 13.40
N ILE A 148 3.14 13.07 13.02
CA ILE A 148 1.86 12.61 13.56
C ILE A 148 1.05 11.90 12.48
N LEU A 149 0.49 10.75 12.83
CA LEU A 149 -0.48 9.99 12.03
C LEU A 149 -1.89 10.22 12.55
N TYR A 150 -2.85 10.26 11.64
CA TYR A 150 -4.28 10.35 11.93
C TYR A 150 -4.97 9.11 11.37
N TYR A 151 -5.76 8.44 12.21
CA TYR A 151 -6.45 7.21 11.84
C TYR A 151 -7.76 7.06 12.60
N GLN A 152 -8.62 6.19 12.08
CA GLN A 152 -9.83 5.74 12.75
C GLN A 152 -9.63 4.30 13.20
N SER A 153 -10.15 3.95 14.36
CA SER A 153 -10.12 2.59 14.86
C SER A 153 -11.35 2.25 15.71
N ASN A 154 -11.55 0.95 15.91
CA ASN A 154 -12.55 0.38 16.80
C ASN A 154 -11.97 -0.03 18.17
N GLU A 155 -10.84 0.56 18.58
CA GLU A 155 -10.12 0.15 19.81
C GLU A 155 -10.89 0.37 21.11
N THR A 156 -11.85 1.29 21.15
CA THR A 156 -12.69 1.52 22.34
C THR A 156 -13.77 0.45 22.46
N SER A 157 -14.41 0.12 21.34
CA SER A 157 -15.49 -0.88 21.23
C SER A 157 -15.62 -1.31 19.77
N PRO A 158 -15.93 -2.60 19.50
CA PRO A 158 -16.21 -3.06 18.13
C PRO A 158 -17.35 -2.31 17.45
N LEU A 159 -18.26 -1.70 18.22
CA LEU A 159 -19.41 -0.94 17.72
C LEU A 159 -19.12 0.54 17.51
N GLU A 160 -17.92 1.02 17.89
CA GLU A 160 -17.55 2.41 17.79
C GLU A 160 -16.36 2.60 16.85
N LYS A 161 -16.40 3.66 16.06
CA LYS A 161 -15.28 4.10 15.23
C LYS A 161 -14.87 5.49 15.66
N ASN A 162 -13.75 5.59 16.34
CA ASN A 162 -13.21 6.84 16.85
C ASN A 162 -11.97 7.26 16.10
N ILE A 163 -11.72 8.58 16.03
CA ILE A 163 -10.55 9.15 15.37
C ILE A 163 -9.46 9.40 16.42
N TYR A 164 -8.25 8.99 16.05
CA TYR A 164 -7.06 9.11 16.89
C TYR A 164 -5.94 9.80 16.16
N ARG A 165 -5.04 10.39 16.92
CA ARG A 165 -3.70 10.75 16.48
C ARG A 165 -2.65 9.99 17.28
N ILE A 166 -1.53 9.66 16.66
CA ILE A 166 -0.37 9.01 17.28
C ILE A 166 0.90 9.51 16.60
N ASN A 167 2.00 9.62 17.33
CA ASN A 167 3.26 9.94 16.66
C ASN A 167 3.86 8.71 15.98
N VAL A 168 4.76 8.92 15.05
CA VAL A 168 5.43 7.88 14.27
C VAL A 168 6.23 6.88 15.11
N TRP A 169 6.50 7.21 16.37
CA TRP A 169 7.16 6.30 17.33
C TRP A 169 6.18 5.40 18.09
N GLY A 170 4.87 5.49 17.79
CA GLY A 170 3.83 4.73 18.48
C GLY A 170 3.53 5.25 19.91
N LYS A 171 3.85 6.50 20.16
CA LYS A 171 3.65 7.16 21.47
C LYS A 171 2.69 8.34 21.35
N SER A 172 2.29 8.90 22.50
CA SER A 172 1.43 10.10 22.57
C SER A 172 0.10 9.93 21.81
N LYS A 173 -0.46 8.71 21.87
CA LYS A 173 -1.78 8.44 21.30
C LYS A 173 -2.84 9.29 22.00
N LYS A 174 -3.73 9.89 21.21
CA LYS A 174 -4.85 10.69 21.74
C LYS A 174 -6.08 10.48 20.86
N LYS A 175 -7.23 10.17 21.48
CA LYS A 175 -8.56 10.25 20.84
C LYS A 175 -8.87 11.73 20.57
N ILE A 176 -9.31 12.05 19.37
CA ILE A 176 -9.65 13.41 18.95
C ILE A 176 -11.09 13.57 18.49
N SER A 177 -11.80 12.49 18.22
CA SER A 177 -13.26 12.53 18.04
C SER A 177 -13.94 12.72 19.40
N ASN A 178 -14.96 13.58 19.45
CA ASN A 178 -15.90 13.62 20.55
C ASN A 178 -16.87 12.43 20.39
N SER A 179 -17.19 11.78 21.50
CA SER A 179 -18.24 10.75 21.57
C SER A 179 -19.59 11.42 21.55
#